data_7728eaca7d3024348bef2385cd4ec399
#
_entry.id   7728eaca7d3024348bef2385cd4ec399
#
_cell.length_a   1.000
_cell.length_b   1.000
_cell.length_c   1.000
_cell.angle_alpha   90.00
_cell.angle_beta   90.00
_cell.angle_gamma   90.00
#
_symmetry.space_group_name_H-M   'P 1'
#
loop_
_entity.id
_entity.type
_entity.pdbx_description
1 polymer ?
#
loop_
_entity_poly.entity_id
_entity_poly.type
_entity_poly.pdbx_seq_one_letter_code
_entity_poly.pdbx_strand_id
1 'polypeptide(L)'
;MPEAEDLQALEARLEYGFADRGLLALALTHSSRVHERSEGAPNLEDNERLEFLGDAVVGMLAAEAVYQRYAELSEGSLTRMRGALVSRRHLADVARALELGQYLLLGRGEERSGGRTKAALLANAMEAVIGAIYLDGGLEAARRLVEAQVVAPAVETLRARVTADGGMGDFKS
;
A
#
# COMPACT_ATOMS: atom_id res chain seq x y z
N MET A 1 8.57 19.90 0.42
CA MET A 1 9.02 18.80 1.30
C MET A 1 8.08 18.80 2.48
N PRO A 2 7.61 17.64 2.96
CA PRO A 2 6.95 17.58 4.26
C PRO A 2 7.93 18.07 5.33
N GLU A 3 7.43 18.67 6.38
CA GLU A 3 8.28 19.05 7.50
C GLU A 3 8.85 17.80 8.18
N ALA A 4 10.00 17.90 8.81
CA ALA A 4 10.65 16.75 9.43
C ALA A 4 9.77 16.12 10.53
N GLU A 5 8.98 16.94 11.22
CA GLU A 5 8.01 16.51 12.23
C GLU A 5 6.85 15.70 11.63
N ASP A 6 6.35 16.07 10.44
CA ASP A 6 5.31 15.33 9.73
C ASP A 6 5.79 13.93 9.34
N LEU A 7 7.02 13.82 8.81
CA LEU A 7 7.59 12.52 8.45
C LEU A 7 7.80 11.64 9.69
N GLN A 8 8.23 12.21 10.81
CA GLN A 8 8.39 11.45 12.06
C GLN A 8 7.06 10.95 12.60
N ALA A 9 6.00 11.74 12.50
CA ALA A 9 4.65 11.31 12.90
C ALA A 9 4.15 10.16 12.03
N LEU A 10 4.43 10.18 10.72
CA LEU A 10 4.09 9.09 9.83
C LEU A 10 4.93 7.83 10.10
N GLU A 11 6.23 7.96 10.34
CA GLU A 11 7.10 6.84 10.73
C GLU A 11 6.57 6.11 11.97
N ALA A 12 6.06 6.87 12.96
CA ALA A 12 5.45 6.28 14.15
C ALA A 12 4.18 5.47 13.82
N ARG A 13 3.35 5.93 12.88
CA ARG A 13 2.16 5.19 12.41
C ARG A 13 2.50 3.95 11.61
N LEU A 14 3.55 4.02 10.81
CA LEU A 14 4.08 2.90 10.01
C LEU A 14 4.83 1.89 10.89
N GLU A 15 5.12 2.23 12.14
CA GLU A 15 6.01 1.47 13.03
C GLU A 15 7.38 1.17 12.38
N TYR A 16 7.84 2.11 11.54
CA TYR A 16 9.09 1.99 10.82
C TYR A 16 9.82 3.34 10.72
N GLY A 17 11.06 3.39 11.18
CA GLY A 17 11.94 4.56 11.05
C GLY A 17 12.85 4.40 9.84
N PHE A 18 12.77 5.34 8.90
CA PHE A 18 13.59 5.34 7.69
C PHE A 18 15.04 5.75 7.97
N ALA A 19 15.99 5.00 7.44
CA ALA A 19 17.39 5.41 7.36
C ALA A 19 17.54 6.54 6.33
N ASP A 20 16.85 6.43 5.19
CA ASP A 20 16.72 7.48 4.19
C ASP A 20 15.28 8.00 4.10
N ARG A 21 15.00 9.11 4.81
CA ARG A 21 13.69 9.79 4.73
C ARG A 21 13.37 10.36 3.35
N GLY A 22 14.35 10.49 2.47
CA GLY A 22 14.14 10.86 1.07
C GLY A 22 13.25 9.84 0.34
N LEU A 23 13.38 8.55 0.65
CA LEU A 23 12.53 7.50 0.10
C LEU A 23 11.07 7.65 0.55
N LEU A 24 10.83 7.99 1.83
CA LEU A 24 9.49 8.26 2.32
C LEU A 24 8.89 9.51 1.65
N ALA A 25 9.65 10.59 1.57
CA ALA A 25 9.20 11.81 0.90
C ALA A 25 8.87 11.56 -0.59
N LEU A 26 9.69 10.76 -1.28
CA LEU A 26 9.43 10.35 -2.67
C LEU A 26 8.14 9.51 -2.77
N ALA A 27 7.92 8.54 -1.88
CA ALA A 27 6.71 7.72 -1.85
C ALA A 27 5.42 8.54 -1.68
N LEU A 28 5.51 9.69 -1.01
CA LEU A 28 4.40 10.61 -0.77
C LEU A 28 4.19 11.64 -1.91
N THR A 29 5.11 11.70 -2.88
CA THR A 29 5.08 12.71 -3.96
C THR A 29 4.29 12.20 -5.16
N HIS A 30 3.10 12.76 -5.38
CA HIS A 30 2.27 12.44 -6.53
C HIS A 30 2.74 13.17 -7.79
N SER A 31 2.55 12.58 -8.97
CA SER A 31 2.96 13.13 -10.26
C SER A 31 2.40 14.53 -10.54
N SER A 32 1.21 14.86 -10.05
CA SER A 32 0.65 16.23 -10.18
C SER A 32 1.54 17.30 -9.54
N ARG A 33 2.27 16.97 -8.48
CA ARG A 33 3.21 17.87 -7.81
C ARG A 33 4.42 18.17 -8.68
N VAL A 34 4.90 17.14 -9.38
CA VAL A 34 6.04 17.25 -10.30
C VAL A 34 5.67 18.08 -11.51
N HIS A 35 4.51 17.81 -12.13
CA HIS A 35 4.04 18.55 -13.30
C HIS A 35 3.88 20.07 -13.05
N GLU A 36 3.39 20.45 -11.87
CA GLU A 36 3.26 21.89 -11.53
C GLU A 36 4.60 22.59 -11.26
N ARG A 37 5.65 21.84 -10.92
CA ARG A 37 6.99 22.37 -10.58
C ARG A 37 8.00 22.29 -11.72
N SER A 38 7.71 21.53 -12.78
CA SER A 38 8.65 21.29 -13.88
C SER A 38 9.06 22.53 -14.66
N GLU A 39 8.37 23.67 -14.51
CA GLU A 39 8.80 24.94 -15.07
C GLU A 39 10.04 25.55 -14.38
N GLY A 40 10.57 24.94 -13.30
CA GLY A 40 11.73 25.46 -12.57
C GLY A 40 12.64 24.44 -11.87
N ALA A 41 12.31 23.14 -11.89
CA ALA A 41 13.08 22.09 -11.21
C ALA A 41 13.14 20.81 -12.04
N PRO A 42 14.15 20.62 -12.89
CA PRO A 42 14.17 19.55 -13.91
C PRO A 42 14.37 18.13 -13.37
N ASN A 43 14.54 17.91 -12.07
CA ASN A 43 14.85 16.60 -11.46
C ASN A 43 13.92 16.22 -10.31
N LEU A 44 12.67 16.69 -10.29
CA LEU A 44 11.71 16.19 -9.32
C LEU A 44 11.17 14.84 -9.79
N GLU A 45 11.30 13.83 -8.95
CA GLU A 45 10.73 12.51 -9.18
C GLU A 45 9.41 12.38 -8.41
N ASP A 46 8.51 11.53 -8.95
CA ASP A 46 7.25 11.15 -8.31
C ASP A 46 7.32 9.70 -7.80
N ASN A 47 6.19 9.23 -7.23
CA ASN A 47 6.12 7.93 -6.58
C ASN A 47 5.81 6.76 -7.52
N GLU A 48 5.60 6.97 -8.82
CA GLU A 48 5.14 5.90 -9.75
C GLU A 48 6.11 4.71 -9.80
N ARG A 49 7.41 4.93 -9.75
CA ARG A 49 8.40 3.84 -9.74
C ARG A 49 8.39 3.06 -8.42
N LEU A 50 8.16 3.73 -7.30
CA LEU A 50 8.02 3.08 -5.98
C LEU A 50 6.69 2.32 -5.90
N GLU A 51 5.60 2.86 -6.45
CA GLU A 51 4.31 2.19 -6.60
C GLU A 51 4.47 0.88 -7.37
N PHE A 52 5.11 0.92 -8.56
CA PHE A 52 5.39 -0.28 -9.35
C PHE A 52 6.13 -1.37 -8.55
N LEU A 53 7.18 -0.98 -7.82
CA LEU A 53 7.93 -1.93 -6.97
C LEU A 53 7.08 -2.43 -5.81
N GLY A 54 6.37 -1.54 -5.15
CA GLY A 54 5.54 -1.85 -3.98
C GLY A 54 4.38 -2.79 -4.30
N ASP A 55 3.74 -2.64 -5.47
CA ASP A 55 2.72 -3.57 -5.96
C ASP A 55 3.26 -5.01 -6.02
N ALA A 56 4.44 -5.20 -6.60
CA ALA A 56 5.08 -6.51 -6.65
C ALA A 56 5.42 -7.06 -5.25
N VAL A 57 5.94 -6.22 -4.36
CA VAL A 57 6.30 -6.60 -2.98
C VAL A 57 5.07 -6.98 -2.17
N VAL A 58 4.02 -6.15 -2.16
CA VAL A 58 2.79 -6.46 -1.42
C VAL A 58 2.07 -7.68 -1.98
N GLY A 59 2.08 -7.84 -3.31
CA GLY A 59 1.52 -9.02 -3.98
C GLY A 59 2.18 -10.32 -3.55
N MET A 60 3.51 -10.34 -3.50
CA MET A 60 4.30 -11.48 -3.04
C MET A 60 4.06 -11.77 -1.55
N LEU A 61 4.14 -10.75 -0.69
CA LEU A 61 3.99 -10.90 0.76
C LEU A 61 2.57 -11.33 1.15
N ALA A 62 1.55 -10.81 0.47
CA ALA A 62 0.16 -11.26 0.67
C ALA A 62 -0.03 -12.72 0.23
N ALA A 63 0.57 -13.13 -0.89
CA ALA A 63 0.53 -14.52 -1.35
C ALA A 63 1.19 -15.47 -0.33
N GLU A 64 2.37 -15.13 0.15
CA GLU A 64 3.08 -15.89 1.17
C GLU A 64 2.27 -16.01 2.46
N ALA A 65 1.69 -14.89 2.92
CA ALA A 65 0.91 -14.85 4.15
C ALA A 65 -0.31 -15.80 4.11
N VAL A 66 -1.07 -15.80 3.00
CA VAL A 66 -2.23 -16.71 2.88
C VAL A 66 -1.81 -18.15 2.64
N TYR A 67 -0.74 -18.39 1.90
CA TYR A 67 -0.18 -19.72 1.69
C TYR A 67 0.25 -20.39 3.00
N GLN A 68 0.95 -19.66 3.85
CA GLN A 68 1.44 -20.19 5.14
C GLN A 68 0.31 -20.42 6.15
N ARG A 69 -0.75 -19.59 6.12
CA ARG A 69 -1.85 -19.68 7.08
C ARG A 69 -2.88 -20.73 6.77
N TYR A 70 -3.11 -21.01 5.49
CA TYR A 70 -4.28 -21.76 5.03
C TYR A 70 -3.88 -22.91 4.09
N ALA A 71 -3.13 -23.87 4.63
CA ALA A 71 -2.67 -25.03 3.88
C ALA A 71 -3.83 -25.90 3.35
N GLU A 72 -5.01 -25.78 3.94
CA GLU A 72 -6.22 -26.52 3.56
C GLU A 72 -6.98 -25.90 2.37
N LEU A 73 -6.67 -24.64 2.01
CA LEU A 73 -7.40 -23.96 0.94
C LEU A 73 -6.85 -24.30 -0.46
N SER A 74 -7.75 -24.35 -1.43
CA SER A 74 -7.37 -24.52 -2.83
C SER A 74 -6.62 -23.29 -3.38
N GLU A 75 -5.85 -23.50 -4.45
CA GLU A 75 -5.16 -22.43 -5.17
C GLU A 75 -6.12 -21.29 -5.55
N GLY A 76 -7.30 -21.61 -6.08
CA GLY A 76 -8.31 -20.62 -6.45
C GLY A 76 -8.80 -19.80 -5.25
N SER A 77 -8.91 -20.42 -4.06
CA SER A 77 -9.27 -19.70 -2.82
C SER A 77 -8.15 -18.78 -2.36
N LEU A 78 -6.90 -19.26 -2.39
CA LEU A 78 -5.72 -18.45 -2.07
C LEU A 78 -5.56 -17.26 -3.02
N THR A 79 -5.80 -17.47 -4.32
CA THR A 79 -5.76 -16.40 -5.33
C THR A 79 -6.83 -15.33 -5.08
N ARG A 80 -8.06 -15.72 -4.71
CA ARG A 80 -9.11 -14.77 -4.34
C ARG A 80 -8.75 -13.98 -3.07
N MET A 81 -8.21 -14.65 -2.05
CA MET A 81 -7.78 -13.97 -0.82
C MET A 81 -6.67 -12.96 -1.07
N ARG A 82 -5.63 -13.38 -1.80
CA ARG A 82 -4.55 -12.47 -2.21
C ARG A 82 -5.09 -11.27 -2.97
N GLY A 83 -5.91 -11.49 -4.00
CA GLY A 83 -6.50 -10.42 -4.80
C GLY A 83 -7.32 -9.43 -3.99
N ALA A 84 -8.03 -9.90 -2.96
CA ALA A 84 -8.77 -9.02 -2.05
C ALA A 84 -7.83 -8.19 -1.16
N LEU A 85 -6.76 -8.79 -0.63
CA LEU A 85 -5.77 -8.12 0.21
C LEU A 85 -4.98 -7.02 -0.52
N VAL A 86 -4.67 -7.23 -1.80
CA VAL A 86 -3.93 -6.24 -2.62
C VAL A 86 -4.86 -5.38 -3.49
N SER A 87 -6.18 -5.47 -3.29
CA SER A 87 -7.11 -4.65 -4.05
C SER A 87 -6.94 -3.17 -3.73
N ARG A 88 -7.17 -2.32 -4.76
CA ARG A 88 -7.18 -0.85 -4.59
C ARG A 88 -8.05 -0.41 -3.42
N ARG A 89 -9.22 -1.03 -3.27
CA ARG A 89 -10.14 -0.72 -2.17
C ARG A 89 -9.48 -0.99 -0.81
N HIS A 90 -8.93 -2.18 -0.62
CA HIS A 90 -8.34 -2.56 0.67
C HIS A 90 -7.10 -1.73 0.98
N LEU A 91 -6.20 -1.54 0.02
CA LEU A 91 -5.01 -0.70 0.22
C LEU A 91 -5.36 0.76 0.50
N ALA A 92 -6.41 1.30 -0.13
CA ALA A 92 -6.92 2.62 0.19
C ALA A 92 -7.50 2.70 1.62
N ASP A 93 -8.19 1.65 2.09
CA ASP A 93 -8.71 1.59 3.46
C ASP A 93 -7.57 1.52 4.49
N VAL A 94 -6.52 0.75 4.21
CA VAL A 94 -5.28 0.72 5.01
C VAL A 94 -4.62 2.11 5.05
N ALA A 95 -4.48 2.76 3.90
CA ALA A 95 -3.92 4.11 3.81
C ALA A 95 -4.74 5.14 4.61
N ARG A 96 -6.07 5.01 4.63
CA ARG A 96 -6.96 5.86 5.45
C ARG A 96 -6.75 5.61 6.94
N ALA A 97 -6.64 4.35 7.37
CA ALA A 97 -6.38 3.99 8.77
C ALA A 97 -5.04 4.56 9.26
N LEU A 98 -4.04 4.61 8.39
CA LEU A 98 -2.73 5.24 8.65
C LEU A 98 -2.75 6.78 8.47
N GLU A 99 -3.90 7.35 8.07
CA GLU A 99 -4.05 8.78 7.75
C GLU A 99 -3.06 9.28 6.67
N LEU A 100 -2.65 8.38 5.77
CA LEU A 100 -1.61 8.64 4.76
C LEU A 100 -1.94 9.85 3.87
N GLY A 101 -3.22 10.09 3.61
CA GLY A 101 -3.69 11.21 2.81
C GLY A 101 -3.23 12.59 3.31
N GLN A 102 -3.02 12.77 4.62
CA GLN A 102 -2.55 14.03 5.20
C GLN A 102 -1.13 14.39 4.76
N TYR A 103 -0.31 13.37 4.50
CA TYR A 103 1.10 13.51 4.18
C TYR A 103 1.38 13.57 2.67
N LEU A 104 0.37 13.36 1.81
CA LEU A 104 0.54 13.38 0.36
C LEU A 104 0.97 14.76 -0.14
N LEU A 105 1.95 14.78 -1.01
CA LEU A 105 2.44 15.96 -1.72
C LEU A 105 1.75 16.01 -3.09
N LEU A 106 0.72 16.82 -3.19
CA LEU A 106 -0.12 16.97 -4.36
C LEU A 106 0.16 18.30 -5.08
N GLY A 107 -0.11 18.36 -6.37
CA GLY A 107 -0.27 19.60 -7.08
C GLY A 107 -1.58 20.32 -6.69
N ARG A 108 -1.64 21.63 -6.89
CA ARG A 108 -2.80 22.47 -6.47
C ARG A 108 -4.13 22.01 -7.11
N GLY A 109 -4.08 21.56 -8.37
CA GLY A 109 -5.25 21.04 -9.08
C GLY A 109 -5.78 19.77 -8.43
N GLU A 110 -4.89 18.83 -8.14
CA GLU A 110 -5.24 17.56 -7.48
C GLU A 110 -5.70 17.77 -6.03
N GLU A 111 -5.06 18.68 -5.31
CA GLU A 111 -5.47 19.08 -3.96
C GLU A 111 -6.92 19.62 -3.95
N ARG A 112 -7.24 20.56 -4.85
CA ARG A 112 -8.59 21.15 -4.96
C ARG A 112 -9.67 20.15 -5.34
N SER A 113 -9.31 19.11 -6.11
CA SER A 113 -10.25 18.04 -6.51
C SER A 113 -10.42 16.96 -5.45
N GLY A 114 -9.88 17.15 -4.24
CA GLY A 114 -10.01 16.20 -3.12
C GLY A 114 -9.05 15.01 -3.23
N GLY A 115 -7.90 15.17 -3.87
CA GLY A 115 -6.91 14.11 -4.11
C GLY A 115 -6.53 13.33 -2.87
N ARG A 116 -6.42 14.00 -1.70
CA ARG A 116 -6.06 13.38 -0.41
C ARG A 116 -7.00 12.25 0.03
N THR A 117 -8.22 12.20 -0.46
CA THR A 117 -9.23 11.20 -0.10
C THR A 117 -9.56 10.22 -1.23
N LYS A 118 -9.02 10.45 -2.44
CA LYS A 118 -9.24 9.57 -3.58
C LYS A 118 -8.63 8.20 -3.35
N ALA A 119 -9.44 7.15 -3.48
CA ALA A 119 -9.00 5.77 -3.25
C ALA A 119 -7.82 5.38 -4.14
N ALA A 120 -7.77 5.83 -5.40
CA ALA A 120 -6.68 5.52 -6.30
C ALA A 120 -5.34 6.10 -5.78
N LEU A 121 -5.33 7.38 -5.38
CA LEU A 121 -4.11 8.04 -4.89
C LEU A 121 -3.63 7.43 -3.57
N LEU A 122 -4.56 7.09 -2.69
CA LEU A 122 -4.26 6.46 -1.41
C LEU A 122 -3.68 5.06 -1.58
N ALA A 123 -4.25 4.24 -2.46
CA ALA A 123 -3.73 2.91 -2.75
C ALA A 123 -2.34 2.97 -3.38
N ASN A 124 -2.15 3.82 -4.40
CA ASN A 124 -0.86 4.01 -5.06
C ASN A 124 0.22 4.49 -4.07
N ALA A 125 -0.12 5.43 -3.20
CA ALA A 125 0.79 5.90 -2.16
C ALA A 125 1.13 4.80 -1.14
N MET A 126 0.17 3.94 -0.78
CA MET A 126 0.42 2.80 0.11
C MET A 126 1.40 1.80 -0.53
N GLU A 127 1.22 1.48 -1.80
CA GLU A 127 2.17 0.66 -2.56
C GLU A 127 3.55 1.32 -2.61
N ALA A 128 3.61 2.62 -2.90
CA ALA A 128 4.86 3.36 -2.93
C ALA A 128 5.59 3.36 -1.58
N VAL A 129 4.86 3.50 -0.46
CA VAL A 129 5.42 3.40 0.90
C VAL A 129 5.98 2.00 1.17
N ILE A 130 5.27 0.95 0.76
CA ILE A 130 5.76 -0.44 0.87
C ILE A 130 7.04 -0.62 0.06
N GLY A 131 7.09 -0.10 -1.16
CA GLY A 131 8.28 -0.10 -2.01
C GLY A 131 9.45 0.66 -1.38
N ALA A 132 9.19 1.81 -0.78
CA ALA A 132 10.18 2.61 -0.08
C ALA A 132 10.78 1.86 1.14
N ILE A 133 9.92 1.25 1.98
CA ILE A 133 10.37 0.44 3.12
C ILE A 133 11.20 -0.77 2.65
N TYR A 134 10.79 -1.40 1.54
CA TYR A 134 11.56 -2.51 0.96
C TYR A 134 12.97 -2.07 0.55
N LEU A 135 13.11 -0.91 -0.09
CA LEU A 135 14.42 -0.39 -0.49
C LEU A 135 15.28 0.05 0.71
N ASP A 136 14.67 0.64 1.73
CA ASP A 136 15.36 1.18 2.90
C ASP A 136 15.74 0.09 3.92
N GLY A 137 14.82 -0.82 4.22
CA GLY A 137 14.96 -1.81 5.30
C GLY A 137 14.89 -3.27 4.86
N GLY A 138 14.75 -3.52 3.56
CA GLY A 138 14.70 -4.88 3.00
C GLY A 138 13.34 -5.58 3.20
N LEU A 139 13.31 -6.84 2.76
CA LEU A 139 12.08 -7.63 2.69
C LEU A 139 11.43 -7.83 4.06
N GLU A 140 12.20 -8.05 5.11
CA GLU A 140 11.65 -8.28 6.45
C GLU A 140 11.00 -7.04 7.05
N ALA A 141 11.51 -5.84 6.75
CA ALA A 141 10.85 -4.60 7.15
C ALA A 141 9.51 -4.43 6.42
N ALA A 142 9.48 -4.64 5.11
CA ALA A 142 8.25 -4.62 4.32
C ALA A 142 7.25 -5.69 4.79
N ARG A 143 7.72 -6.91 5.12
CA ARG A 143 6.90 -8.00 5.64
C ARG A 143 6.18 -7.60 6.93
N ARG A 144 6.88 -7.00 7.89
CA ARG A 144 6.28 -6.55 9.16
C ARG A 144 5.15 -5.56 8.92
N LEU A 145 5.36 -4.57 8.07
CA LEU A 145 4.31 -3.60 7.73
C LEU A 145 3.11 -4.26 7.04
N VAL A 146 3.36 -5.05 6.00
CA VAL A 146 2.28 -5.72 5.23
C VAL A 146 1.49 -6.66 6.12
N GLU A 147 2.18 -7.43 6.98
CA GLU A 147 1.51 -8.30 7.92
C GLU A 147 0.62 -7.54 8.90
N ALA A 148 1.15 -6.50 9.55
CA ALA A 148 0.44 -5.77 10.59
C ALA A 148 -0.72 -4.93 10.03
N GLN A 149 -0.53 -4.27 8.88
CA GLN A 149 -1.47 -3.27 8.37
C GLN A 149 -2.38 -3.78 7.25
N VAL A 150 -1.89 -4.71 6.42
CA VAL A 150 -2.63 -5.18 5.23
C VAL A 150 -3.30 -6.53 5.50
N VAL A 151 -2.58 -7.49 6.05
CA VAL A 151 -3.03 -8.88 6.18
C VAL A 151 -3.86 -9.09 7.44
N ALA A 152 -3.27 -8.88 8.62
CA ALA A 152 -3.88 -9.23 9.90
C ALA A 152 -5.27 -8.62 10.13
N PRO A 153 -5.55 -7.35 9.76
CA PRO A 153 -6.87 -6.75 9.96
C PRO A 153 -8.00 -7.36 9.13
N ALA A 154 -7.70 -8.04 8.02
CA ALA A 154 -8.69 -8.47 7.03
C ALA A 154 -8.74 -9.98 6.80
N VAL A 155 -7.68 -10.71 7.08
CA VAL A 155 -7.50 -12.08 6.58
C VAL A 155 -8.55 -13.07 7.06
N GLU A 156 -9.00 -12.99 8.31
CA GLU A 156 -10.03 -13.90 8.85
C GLU A 156 -11.42 -13.63 8.23
N THR A 157 -11.76 -12.36 8.01
CA THR A 157 -13.01 -11.99 7.34
C THR A 157 -13.01 -12.46 5.88
N LEU A 158 -11.86 -12.34 5.20
CA LEU A 158 -11.70 -12.81 3.82
C LEU A 158 -11.77 -14.33 3.73
N ARG A 159 -11.16 -15.05 4.66
CA ARG A 159 -11.26 -16.50 4.75
C ARG A 159 -12.72 -16.94 4.85
N ALA A 160 -13.48 -16.37 5.79
CA ALA A 160 -14.88 -16.71 5.98
C ALA A 160 -15.72 -16.50 4.71
N ARG A 161 -15.50 -15.42 3.97
CA ARG A 161 -16.17 -15.15 2.69
C ARG A 161 -15.82 -16.17 1.61
N VAL A 162 -14.53 -16.43 1.41
CA VAL A 162 -14.04 -17.34 0.38
C VAL A 162 -14.50 -18.78 0.62
N THR A 163 -14.56 -19.23 1.89
CA THR A 163 -15.07 -20.56 2.22
C THR A 163 -16.58 -20.67 2.06
N ALA A 164 -17.34 -19.63 2.36
CA ALA A 164 -18.79 -19.59 2.12
C ALA A 164 -19.12 -19.68 0.61
N ASP A 165 -18.41 -18.92 -0.22
CA ASP A 165 -18.59 -18.92 -1.68
C ASP A 165 -18.13 -20.24 -2.32
N GLY A 166 -17.06 -20.88 -1.79
CA GLY A 166 -16.57 -22.18 -2.25
C GLY A 166 -17.53 -23.33 -1.93
N GLY A 167 -18.25 -23.26 -0.82
CA GLY A 167 -19.25 -24.25 -0.41
C GLY A 167 -20.49 -24.31 -1.31
N MET A 168 -20.78 -23.29 -2.10
CA MET A 168 -21.86 -23.29 -3.09
C MET A 168 -21.45 -23.82 -4.48
N GLY A 169 -20.16 -24.03 -4.72
CA GLY A 169 -19.64 -24.47 -6.03
C GLY A 169 -19.46 -26.00 -6.19
N ASP A 170 -19.42 -26.77 -5.10
CA ASP A 170 -19.10 -28.20 -5.13
C ASP A 170 -20.34 -29.14 -5.18
N PHE A 171 -21.54 -28.60 -5.40
CA PHE A 171 -22.76 -29.40 -5.60
C PHE A 171 -23.31 -29.35 -7.04
N LYS A 172 -22.46 -29.54 -8.04
CA LYS A 172 -22.90 -29.93 -9.42
C LYS A 172 -21.94 -30.96 -9.97
N SER A 173 -22.22 -32.22 -9.62
CA SER A 173 -21.87 -33.38 -10.42
C SER A 173 -23.14 -33.87 -11.09
#